data_6017536f638444df81ccd27d39d09667
#
_entry.id   6017536f638444df81ccd27d39d09667
#
_cell.length_a   1.000
_cell.length_b   1.000
_cell.length_c   1.000
_cell.angle_alpha   90.00
_cell.angle_beta   90.00
_cell.angle_gamma   90.00
#
_symmetry.space_group_name_H-M   'P 1'
#
loop_
_entity.id
_entity.type
_entity.pdbx_description
1 polymer ?
#
loop_
_entity_poly.entity_id
_entity_poly.type
_entity_poly.pdbx_seq_one_letter_code
_entity_poly.pdbx_strand_id
1 'polypeptide(L)'
;MKFALSLIALILLALIVPFFLPGAGKQAGVDPNSNLPWQISVDGQGGSTVFGLQPGVSTLGDVRQKLGNEIEVAIIAEPSEIGLLEGYYAQMPLGFVLAKMVVTVDATNEAISAMRERALKARHMESTTRRITLHPDDLAAADRLPIRAISVIPTVNLDEATIVQRFGEPGERIVVSDKRTHLLYPKQGLDVVVDQDGKELLQYVAPQQFARLREPLLAAPVENSPR
;
A
#
# COMPACT_ATOMS: atom_id res chain seq x y z
N MET A 1 -51.58 -28.78 -12.44
CA MET A 1 -51.21 -27.49 -13.06
C MET A 1 -51.16 -26.33 -12.04
N LYS A 2 -52.11 -26.20 -11.10
CA LYS A 2 -52.10 -25.06 -10.13
C LYS A 2 -50.89 -25.04 -9.19
N PHE A 3 -50.41 -26.21 -8.72
CA PHE A 3 -49.22 -26.31 -7.86
C PHE A 3 -47.91 -25.93 -8.57
N ALA A 4 -47.75 -26.26 -9.83
CA ALA A 4 -46.56 -25.91 -10.60
C ALA A 4 -46.47 -24.38 -10.86
N LEU A 5 -47.63 -23.74 -11.15
CA LEU A 5 -47.71 -22.28 -11.31
C LEU A 5 -47.40 -21.52 -10.01
N SER A 6 -47.89 -22.03 -8.87
CA SER A 6 -47.57 -21.43 -7.54
C SER A 6 -46.09 -21.55 -7.18
N LEU A 7 -45.44 -22.67 -7.52
CA LEU A 7 -44.01 -22.87 -7.28
C LEU A 7 -43.15 -21.92 -8.13
N ILE A 8 -43.50 -21.78 -9.42
CA ILE A 8 -42.83 -20.86 -10.33
C ILE A 8 -42.97 -19.40 -9.87
N ALA A 9 -44.18 -19.00 -9.44
CA ALA A 9 -44.42 -17.67 -8.90
C ALA A 9 -43.58 -17.39 -7.62
N LEU A 10 -43.43 -18.38 -6.77
CA LEU A 10 -42.62 -18.27 -5.53
C LEU A 10 -41.12 -18.17 -5.82
N ILE A 11 -40.63 -18.92 -6.82
CA ILE A 11 -39.23 -18.82 -7.29
C ILE A 11 -38.97 -17.47 -7.93
N LEU A 12 -39.88 -16.97 -8.76
CA LEU A 12 -39.75 -15.63 -9.37
C LEU A 12 -39.80 -14.53 -8.33
N LEU A 13 -40.65 -14.64 -7.31
CA LEU A 13 -40.70 -13.71 -6.20
C LEU A 13 -39.38 -13.71 -5.41
N ALA A 14 -38.82 -14.89 -5.12
CA ALA A 14 -37.55 -15.03 -4.42
C ALA A 14 -36.36 -14.46 -5.21
N LEU A 15 -36.40 -14.46 -6.54
CA LEU A 15 -35.39 -13.86 -7.41
C LEU A 15 -35.53 -12.32 -7.52
N ILE A 16 -36.76 -11.80 -7.41
CA ILE A 16 -37.07 -10.39 -7.62
C ILE A 16 -37.00 -9.58 -6.31
N VAL A 17 -37.41 -10.17 -5.17
CA VAL A 17 -37.42 -9.51 -3.84
C VAL A 17 -36.08 -8.93 -3.45
N PRO A 18 -34.90 -9.58 -3.66
CA PRO A 18 -33.60 -8.99 -3.33
C PRO A 18 -33.33 -7.65 -4.04
N PHE A 19 -33.89 -7.42 -5.23
CA PHE A 19 -33.71 -6.15 -5.97
C PHE A 19 -34.52 -4.98 -5.41
N PHE A 20 -35.55 -5.27 -4.61
CA PHE A 20 -36.40 -4.24 -3.99
C PHE A 20 -36.15 -4.01 -2.50
N LEU A 21 -35.29 -4.83 -1.88
CA LEU A 21 -34.87 -4.58 -0.50
C LEU A 21 -33.84 -3.45 -0.48
N PRO A 22 -34.09 -2.33 0.22
CA PRO A 22 -33.10 -1.27 0.42
C PRO A 22 -31.94 -1.86 1.23
N GLY A 23 -30.83 -2.16 0.58
CA GLY A 23 -29.64 -2.75 1.23
C GLY A 23 -29.14 -4.06 0.63
N ALA A 24 -29.92 -4.80 -0.19
CA ALA A 24 -29.47 -5.99 -0.88
C ALA A 24 -28.77 -5.60 -2.20
N GLY A 25 -27.52 -5.24 -2.14
CA GLY A 25 -26.72 -4.92 -3.34
C GLY A 25 -25.87 -3.65 -3.24
N LYS A 26 -25.76 -3.04 -2.08
CA LYS A 26 -24.62 -2.17 -1.80
C LYS A 26 -23.43 -3.05 -1.38
N GLN A 27 -22.79 -3.73 -2.33
CA GLN A 27 -21.33 -3.57 -2.36
C GLN A 27 -21.16 -2.04 -2.32
N ALA A 28 -20.57 -1.54 -1.25
CA ALA A 28 -20.15 -0.14 -1.19
C ALA A 28 -19.34 0.08 -2.46
N GLY A 29 -19.98 0.66 -3.47
CA GLY A 29 -19.31 0.97 -4.72
C GLY A 29 -18.16 1.86 -4.29
N VAL A 30 -16.95 1.38 -4.42
CA VAL A 30 -15.76 2.22 -4.23
C VAL A 30 -15.98 3.37 -5.19
N ASP A 31 -16.21 4.57 -4.66
CA ASP A 31 -16.32 5.76 -5.50
C ASP A 31 -15.04 5.82 -6.34
N PRO A 32 -15.14 5.68 -7.68
CA PRO A 32 -13.94 5.66 -8.53
C PRO A 32 -13.06 6.90 -8.38
N ASN A 33 -13.60 7.96 -7.78
CA ASN A 33 -12.90 9.19 -7.50
C ASN A 33 -12.39 9.29 -6.05
N SER A 34 -12.59 8.27 -5.20
CA SER A 34 -12.06 8.24 -3.85
C SER A 34 -10.78 7.41 -3.75
N ASN A 35 -9.97 7.71 -2.75
CA ASN A 35 -8.71 6.99 -2.48
C ASN A 35 -7.71 6.97 -3.65
N LEU A 36 -7.65 8.06 -4.42
CA LEU A 36 -6.68 8.18 -5.49
C LEU A 36 -5.28 8.52 -4.92
N PRO A 37 -4.19 8.00 -5.55
CA PRO A 37 -2.82 8.21 -5.06
C PRO A 37 -2.43 9.69 -4.90
N TRP A 38 -2.97 10.57 -5.71
CA TRP A 38 -2.69 12.02 -5.68
C TRP A 38 -3.60 12.82 -4.74
N GLN A 39 -4.57 12.18 -4.07
CA GLN A 39 -5.39 12.81 -3.05
C GLN A 39 -4.65 12.82 -1.71
N ILE A 40 -3.65 13.69 -1.63
CA ILE A 40 -2.84 13.89 -0.43
C ILE A 40 -3.29 15.18 0.24
N SER A 41 -3.65 15.10 1.52
CA SER A 41 -3.90 16.27 2.36
C SER A 41 -2.76 16.46 3.35
N VAL A 42 -2.23 17.69 3.42
CA VAL A 42 -1.18 18.06 4.37
C VAL A 42 -1.81 18.91 5.47
N ASP A 43 -1.61 18.53 6.72
CA ASP A 43 -2.11 19.30 7.88
C ASP A 43 -1.17 20.45 8.25
N GLY A 44 -1.65 21.35 9.12
CA GLY A 44 -0.86 22.50 9.59
C GLY A 44 0.29 22.12 10.53
N GLN A 45 0.43 20.85 10.91
CA GLN A 45 1.48 20.32 11.79
C GLN A 45 2.56 19.55 11.00
N GLY A 46 2.44 19.52 9.68
CA GLY A 46 3.38 18.83 8.78
C GLY A 46 3.14 17.34 8.65
N GLY A 47 1.96 16.83 9.02
CA GLY A 47 1.52 15.48 8.69
C GLY A 47 0.90 15.44 7.29
N SER A 48 0.94 14.29 6.63
CA SER A 48 0.26 14.04 5.36
C SER A 48 -0.63 12.81 5.45
N THR A 49 -1.82 12.92 4.87
CA THR A 49 -2.80 11.83 4.82
C THR A 49 -3.04 11.43 3.37
N VAL A 50 -2.90 10.14 3.07
CA VAL A 50 -3.23 9.52 1.78
C VAL A 50 -4.02 8.23 2.04
N PHE A 51 -5.01 7.91 1.22
CA PHE A 51 -5.90 6.76 1.42
C PHE A 51 -6.62 6.77 2.78
N GLY A 52 -6.79 7.95 3.38
CA GLY A 52 -7.32 8.12 4.75
C GLY A 52 -6.38 7.66 5.86
N LEU A 53 -5.10 7.42 5.56
CA LEU A 53 -4.05 6.98 6.46
C LEU A 53 -2.96 8.03 6.57
N GLN A 54 -2.43 8.24 7.77
CA GLN A 54 -1.33 9.16 8.06
C GLN A 54 -0.09 8.37 8.52
N PRO A 55 0.96 8.23 7.68
CA PRO A 55 2.21 7.62 8.09
C PRO A 55 2.79 8.28 9.35
N GLY A 56 3.27 7.47 10.28
CA GLY A 56 3.75 7.90 11.60
C GLY A 56 2.68 8.03 12.67
N VAL A 57 1.38 7.96 12.31
CA VAL A 57 0.25 8.11 13.24
C VAL A 57 -0.73 6.94 13.14
N SER A 58 -1.26 6.65 11.94
CA SER A 58 -2.19 5.54 11.73
C SER A 58 -1.52 4.21 12.03
N THR A 59 -2.27 3.30 12.65
CA THR A 59 -1.80 1.96 12.99
C THR A 59 -2.08 0.96 11.87
N LEU A 60 -1.48 -0.24 11.96
CA LEU A 60 -1.81 -1.34 11.05
C LEU A 60 -3.29 -1.76 11.18
N GLY A 61 -3.88 -1.64 12.38
CA GLY A 61 -5.31 -1.84 12.61
C GLY A 61 -6.17 -0.83 11.86
N ASP A 62 -5.76 0.46 11.80
CA ASP A 62 -6.43 1.48 11.00
C ASP A 62 -6.36 1.15 9.50
N VAL A 63 -5.23 0.59 9.04
CA VAL A 63 -5.09 0.11 7.65
C VAL A 63 -6.14 -0.94 7.34
N ARG A 64 -6.30 -1.97 8.19
CA ARG A 64 -7.32 -3.00 8.02
C ARG A 64 -8.73 -2.43 8.02
N GLN A 65 -9.00 -1.49 8.93
CA GLN A 65 -10.32 -0.86 9.02
C GLN A 65 -10.67 -0.06 7.76
N LYS A 66 -9.70 0.63 7.17
CA LYS A 66 -9.92 1.53 6.02
C LYS A 66 -9.80 0.83 4.67
N LEU A 67 -8.86 -0.10 4.54
CA LEU A 67 -8.52 -0.72 3.25
C LEU A 67 -8.94 -2.19 3.17
N GLY A 68 -9.46 -2.77 4.26
CA GLY A 68 -9.94 -4.15 4.29
C GLY A 68 -8.94 -5.13 4.91
N ASN A 69 -9.46 -6.32 5.22
CA ASN A 69 -8.73 -7.35 5.97
C ASN A 69 -7.88 -8.28 5.10
N GLU A 70 -7.86 -8.10 3.78
CA GLU A 70 -7.12 -8.95 2.84
C GLU A 70 -5.60 -8.63 2.82
N ILE A 71 -5.11 -8.03 3.89
CA ILE A 71 -3.70 -7.72 4.08
C ILE A 71 -2.94 -8.95 4.61
N GLU A 72 -1.87 -9.31 3.94
CA GLU A 72 -0.95 -10.34 4.38
C GLU A 72 0.21 -9.72 5.16
N VAL A 73 0.29 -9.98 6.47
CA VAL A 73 1.34 -9.42 7.34
C VAL A 73 2.45 -10.44 7.56
N ALA A 74 3.69 -10.01 7.36
CA ALA A 74 4.89 -10.83 7.53
C ALA A 74 6.11 -9.97 7.85
N ILE A 75 7.17 -10.58 8.37
CA ILE A 75 8.49 -9.97 8.38
C ILE A 75 9.19 -10.34 7.07
N ILE A 76 9.66 -9.33 6.36
CA ILE A 76 10.45 -9.47 5.13
C ILE A 76 11.90 -9.12 5.47
N ALA A 77 12.82 -10.05 5.21
CA ALA A 77 14.22 -9.92 5.60
C ALA A 77 15.15 -10.35 4.46
N GLU A 78 16.10 -9.50 4.13
CA GLU A 78 17.26 -9.87 3.32
C GLU A 78 18.20 -10.79 4.12
N PRO A 79 19.09 -11.56 3.45
CA PRO A 79 20.11 -12.34 4.13
C PRO A 79 20.92 -11.44 5.08
N SER A 80 21.08 -11.88 6.32
CA SER A 80 21.82 -11.18 7.38
C SER A 80 21.15 -9.94 7.97
N GLU A 81 19.94 -9.60 7.52
CA GLU A 81 19.16 -8.50 8.10
C GLU A 81 18.08 -8.99 9.07
N ILE A 82 17.73 -8.10 9.99
CA ILE A 82 16.65 -8.37 10.93
C ILE A 82 15.28 -8.37 10.21
N GLY A 83 15.17 -7.58 9.14
CA GLY A 83 13.99 -7.42 8.32
C GLY A 83 13.06 -6.31 8.76
N LEU A 84 11.97 -6.15 8.00
CA LEU A 84 10.92 -5.18 8.23
C LEU A 84 9.57 -5.90 8.43
N LEU A 85 8.76 -5.39 9.33
CA LEU A 85 7.37 -5.83 9.46
C LEU A 85 6.53 -5.13 8.41
N GLU A 86 5.94 -5.91 7.51
CA GLU A 86 5.20 -5.40 6.35
C GLU A 86 3.83 -6.03 6.22
N GLY A 87 2.87 -5.21 5.78
CA GLY A 87 1.57 -5.63 5.31
C GLY A 87 1.48 -5.50 3.80
N TYR A 88 1.00 -6.52 3.10
CA TYR A 88 0.94 -6.58 1.65
C TYR A 88 -0.49 -6.80 1.15
N TYR A 89 -0.94 -5.97 0.23
CA TYR A 89 -2.12 -6.16 -0.60
C TYR A 89 -1.69 -6.48 -2.03
N ALA A 90 -2.07 -7.65 -2.52
CA ALA A 90 -1.74 -8.08 -3.89
C ALA A 90 -2.52 -7.29 -4.96
N GLN A 91 -3.76 -6.90 -4.64
CA GLN A 91 -4.65 -6.14 -5.50
C GLN A 91 -5.44 -5.14 -4.65
N MET A 92 -5.02 -3.88 -4.70
CA MET A 92 -5.69 -2.78 -4.01
C MET A 92 -6.37 -1.89 -5.05
N PRO A 93 -7.70 -1.74 -5.02
CA PRO A 93 -8.38 -0.75 -5.85
C PRO A 93 -8.14 0.65 -5.27
N LEU A 94 -7.50 1.50 -6.05
CA LEU A 94 -7.25 2.90 -5.76
C LEU A 94 -8.03 3.77 -6.76
N GLY A 95 -9.30 3.98 -6.47
CA GLY A 95 -10.24 4.55 -7.42
C GLY A 95 -10.41 3.62 -8.63
N PHE A 96 -10.05 4.10 -9.81
CA PHE A 96 -10.09 3.32 -11.06
C PHE A 96 -8.78 2.57 -11.38
N VAL A 97 -7.75 2.69 -10.53
CA VAL A 97 -6.44 2.04 -10.70
C VAL A 97 -6.33 0.85 -9.75
N LEU A 98 -5.88 -0.29 -10.27
CA LEU A 98 -5.42 -1.39 -9.42
C LEU A 98 -3.93 -1.21 -9.12
N ALA A 99 -3.53 -1.57 -7.90
CA ALA A 99 -2.15 -1.49 -7.47
C ALA A 99 -1.78 -2.64 -6.53
N LYS A 100 -0.49 -2.93 -6.42
CA LYS A 100 0.06 -3.62 -5.24
C LYS A 100 0.37 -2.56 -4.20
N MET A 101 0.10 -2.87 -2.93
CA MET A 101 0.42 -1.95 -1.85
C MET A 101 1.20 -2.67 -0.76
N VAL A 102 2.27 -2.04 -0.30
CA VAL A 102 3.04 -2.46 0.87
C VAL A 102 2.92 -1.39 1.93
N VAL A 103 2.61 -1.80 3.15
CA VAL A 103 2.58 -0.93 4.32
C VAL A 103 3.69 -1.37 5.25
N THR A 104 4.70 -0.52 5.46
CA THR A 104 5.77 -0.79 6.41
C THR A 104 5.34 -0.33 7.81
N VAL A 105 5.40 -1.25 8.77
CA VAL A 105 5.03 -1.01 10.17
C VAL A 105 6.26 -0.54 10.95
N ASP A 106 6.09 0.42 11.84
CA ASP A 106 7.17 0.96 12.67
C ASP A 106 7.37 0.08 13.91
N ALA A 107 8.08 -1.04 13.71
CA ALA A 107 8.47 -1.97 14.77
C ALA A 107 9.95 -1.81 15.09
N THR A 108 10.31 -1.90 16.38
CA THR A 108 11.73 -1.87 16.80
C THR A 108 12.44 -3.17 16.44
N ASN A 109 13.76 -3.14 16.34
CA ASN A 109 14.56 -4.33 16.06
C ASN A 109 14.34 -5.43 17.10
N GLU A 110 14.19 -5.06 18.37
CA GLU A 110 13.91 -5.98 19.48
C GLU A 110 12.55 -6.66 19.31
N ALA A 111 11.53 -5.88 18.92
CA ALA A 111 10.20 -6.42 18.67
C ALA A 111 10.21 -7.40 17.47
N ILE A 112 10.91 -7.02 16.38
CA ILE A 112 11.05 -7.89 15.20
C ILE A 112 11.80 -9.18 15.57
N SER A 113 12.89 -9.10 16.35
CA SER A 113 13.64 -10.26 16.83
C SER A 113 12.75 -11.21 17.65
N ALA A 114 11.99 -10.68 18.62
CA ALA A 114 11.09 -11.46 19.43
C ALA A 114 9.97 -12.13 18.60
N MET A 115 9.42 -11.43 17.59
CA MET A 115 8.44 -12.01 16.67
C MET A 115 9.05 -13.13 15.81
N ARG A 116 10.32 -12.99 15.40
CA ARG A 116 11.03 -14.02 14.62
C ARG A 116 11.28 -15.29 15.42
N GLU A 117 11.58 -15.18 16.72
CA GLU A 117 11.78 -16.34 17.60
C GLU A 117 10.51 -17.19 17.75
N ARG A 118 9.33 -16.55 17.71
CA ARG A 118 8.02 -17.21 17.81
C ARG A 118 7.38 -17.52 16.45
N ALA A 119 8.08 -17.22 15.34
CA ALA A 119 7.53 -17.32 14.00
C ALA A 119 7.09 -18.75 13.66
N LEU A 120 5.93 -18.86 12.99
CA LEU A 120 5.38 -20.16 12.60
C LEU A 120 6.15 -20.78 11.44
N LYS A 121 6.66 -19.97 10.52
CA LYS A 121 7.30 -20.43 9.28
C LYS A 121 8.20 -19.36 8.69
N ALA A 122 9.30 -19.77 8.11
CA ALA A 122 10.14 -18.96 7.25
C ALA A 122 10.23 -19.62 5.86
N ARG A 123 10.03 -18.85 4.80
CA ARG A 123 10.17 -19.30 3.41
C ARG A 123 11.07 -18.35 2.65
N HIS A 124 11.89 -18.88 1.76
CA HIS A 124 12.56 -18.08 0.73
C HIS A 124 11.52 -17.63 -0.30
N MET A 125 11.64 -16.40 -0.75
CA MET A 125 10.92 -15.87 -1.90
C MET A 125 11.69 -16.22 -3.17
N GLU A 126 11.27 -15.78 -4.34
CA GLU A 126 11.98 -15.97 -5.61
C GLU A 126 13.38 -15.31 -5.61
N SER A 127 13.58 -14.34 -4.73
CA SER A 127 14.87 -13.73 -4.40
C SER A 127 15.53 -14.40 -3.19
N THR A 128 16.67 -13.88 -2.76
CA THR A 128 17.32 -14.27 -1.49
C THR A 128 16.53 -13.88 -0.25
N THR A 129 15.54 -12.99 -0.41
CA THR A 129 14.67 -12.47 0.64
C THR A 129 13.87 -13.57 1.32
N ARG A 130 13.71 -13.50 2.63
CA ARG A 130 12.89 -14.41 3.42
C ARG A 130 11.59 -13.75 3.86
N ARG A 131 10.49 -14.47 3.69
CA ARG A 131 9.20 -14.14 4.27
C ARG A 131 8.98 -14.98 5.52
N ILE A 132 8.75 -14.34 6.65
CA ILE A 132 8.58 -14.94 7.96
C ILE A 132 7.15 -14.72 8.41
N THR A 133 6.40 -15.81 8.59
CA THR A 133 4.99 -15.80 9.01
C THR A 133 4.90 -15.67 10.53
N LEU A 134 4.19 -14.66 10.98
CA LEU A 134 4.05 -14.34 12.40
C LEU A 134 3.16 -15.34 13.16
N HIS A 135 3.37 -15.44 14.46
CA HIS A 135 2.44 -16.04 15.38
C HIS A 135 1.15 -15.19 15.47
N PRO A 136 -0.05 -15.77 15.70
CA PRO A 136 -1.30 -15.02 15.81
C PRO A 136 -1.27 -13.90 16.86
N ASP A 137 -0.63 -14.12 18.01
CA ASP A 137 -0.50 -13.12 19.07
C ASP A 137 0.34 -11.93 18.61
N ASP A 138 1.37 -12.17 17.78
CA ASP A 138 2.21 -11.12 17.21
C ASP A 138 1.47 -10.32 16.13
N LEU A 139 0.55 -10.96 15.39
CA LEU A 139 -0.35 -10.23 14.48
C LEU A 139 -1.24 -9.26 15.23
N ALA A 140 -1.85 -9.70 16.35
CA ALA A 140 -2.68 -8.85 17.19
C ALA A 140 -1.88 -7.71 17.84
N ALA A 141 -0.60 -7.92 18.16
CA ALA A 141 0.31 -6.90 18.66
C ALA A 141 0.68 -5.91 17.54
N ALA A 142 0.96 -6.41 16.34
CA ALA A 142 1.32 -5.60 15.16
C ALA A 142 0.20 -4.62 14.78
N ASP A 143 -1.07 -5.00 14.93
CA ASP A 143 -2.21 -4.13 14.62
C ASP A 143 -2.23 -2.82 15.44
N ARG A 144 -1.51 -2.77 16.58
CA ARG A 144 -1.40 -1.57 17.43
C ARG A 144 -0.22 -0.68 17.07
N LEU A 145 0.69 -1.16 16.23
CA LEU A 145 1.89 -0.41 15.87
C LEU A 145 1.57 0.61 14.77
N PRO A 146 2.18 1.79 14.80
CA PRO A 146 2.01 2.78 13.74
C PRO A 146 2.62 2.29 12.44
N ILE A 147 2.06 2.74 11.32
CA ILE A 147 2.68 2.54 10.02
C ILE A 147 3.70 3.63 9.77
N ARG A 148 4.86 3.26 9.22
CA ARG A 148 5.95 4.17 8.90
C ARG A 148 5.89 4.68 7.47
N ALA A 149 5.51 3.83 6.54
CA ALA A 149 5.47 4.13 5.11
C ALA A 149 4.36 3.34 4.40
N ILE A 150 3.90 3.88 3.28
CA ILE A 150 3.02 3.21 2.34
C ILE A 150 3.71 3.24 0.97
N SER A 151 3.90 2.08 0.35
CA SER A 151 4.44 1.95 -1.00
C SER A 151 3.37 1.40 -1.93
N VAL A 152 3.20 2.03 -3.09
CA VAL A 152 2.18 1.68 -4.07
C VAL A 152 2.83 1.44 -5.43
N ILE A 153 2.53 0.30 -6.03
CA ILE A 153 2.97 -0.07 -7.38
C ILE A 153 1.73 -0.20 -8.27
N PRO A 154 1.41 0.81 -9.08
CA PRO A 154 0.27 0.77 -9.98
C PRO A 154 0.40 -0.36 -11.01
N THR A 155 -0.73 -0.92 -11.46
CA THR A 155 -0.72 -1.89 -12.57
C THR A 155 -0.60 -1.21 -13.93
N VAL A 156 -0.99 0.06 -14.00
CA VAL A 156 -0.83 0.93 -15.18
C VAL A 156 0.50 1.66 -15.11
N ASN A 157 1.08 2.00 -16.25
CA ASN A 157 2.27 2.85 -16.30
C ASN A 157 1.86 4.32 -16.17
N LEU A 158 2.63 5.08 -15.41
CA LEU A 158 2.46 6.51 -15.20
C LEU A 158 3.71 7.22 -15.73
N ASP A 159 3.63 7.82 -16.90
CA ASP A 159 4.73 8.66 -17.38
C ASP A 159 4.90 9.93 -16.52
N GLU A 160 6.06 10.56 -16.60
CA GLU A 160 6.37 11.75 -15.81
C GLU A 160 5.36 12.88 -16.05
N ALA A 161 4.88 13.05 -17.28
CA ALA A 161 3.89 14.09 -17.62
C ALA A 161 2.57 13.85 -16.87
N THR A 162 2.11 12.61 -16.82
CA THR A 162 0.92 12.21 -16.05
C THR A 162 1.14 12.43 -14.55
N ILE A 163 2.32 12.07 -14.03
CA ILE A 163 2.66 12.28 -12.62
C ILE A 163 2.61 13.77 -12.29
N VAL A 164 3.29 14.61 -13.07
CA VAL A 164 3.30 16.07 -12.86
C VAL A 164 1.89 16.66 -12.98
N GLN A 165 1.10 16.19 -13.93
CA GLN A 165 -0.31 16.63 -14.06
C GLN A 165 -1.15 16.30 -12.81
N ARG A 166 -0.88 15.18 -12.14
CA ARG A 166 -1.67 14.68 -10.99
C ARG A 166 -1.17 15.19 -9.64
N PHE A 167 0.16 15.25 -9.45
CA PHE A 167 0.78 15.59 -8.17
C PHE A 167 1.31 17.04 -8.12
N GLY A 168 1.35 17.72 -9.28
CA GLY A 168 2.02 19.02 -9.45
C GLY A 168 3.51 18.88 -9.73
N GLU A 169 4.21 20.02 -9.81
CA GLU A 169 5.66 20.02 -10.01
C GLU A 169 6.38 19.46 -8.76
N PRO A 170 7.34 18.53 -8.94
CA PRO A 170 8.14 18.03 -7.82
C PRO A 170 9.05 19.14 -7.27
N GLY A 171 9.30 19.10 -5.98
CA GLY A 171 10.25 19.99 -5.34
C GLY A 171 11.71 19.73 -5.73
N GLU A 172 12.01 18.49 -6.11
CA GLU A 172 13.35 18.05 -6.53
C GLU A 172 13.24 16.86 -7.50
N ARG A 173 14.19 16.75 -8.43
CA ARG A 173 14.37 15.59 -9.31
C ARG A 173 15.75 15.01 -9.08
N ILE A 174 15.85 13.71 -8.82
CA ILE A 174 17.13 13.00 -8.66
C ILE A 174 17.18 11.87 -9.69
N VAL A 175 18.12 11.97 -10.62
CA VAL A 175 18.40 10.91 -11.60
C VAL A 175 19.40 9.95 -10.98
N VAL A 176 19.00 8.69 -10.75
CA VAL A 176 19.88 7.67 -10.19
C VAL A 176 20.47 6.75 -11.25
N SER A 177 19.84 6.66 -12.42
CA SER A 177 20.39 5.98 -13.60
C SER A 177 19.76 6.52 -14.88
N ASP A 178 20.23 6.08 -16.04
CA ASP A 178 19.69 6.45 -17.35
C ASP A 178 18.18 6.13 -17.49
N LYS A 179 17.67 5.22 -16.66
CA LYS A 179 16.29 4.70 -16.74
C LYS A 179 15.43 5.06 -15.54
N ARG A 180 16.04 5.54 -14.45
CA ARG A 180 15.34 5.75 -13.19
C ARG A 180 15.53 7.17 -12.66
N THR A 181 14.40 7.83 -12.46
CA THR A 181 14.32 9.18 -11.89
C THR A 181 13.37 9.20 -10.71
N HIS A 182 13.76 9.87 -9.65
CA HIS A 182 12.95 10.13 -8.48
C HIS A 182 12.37 11.55 -8.56
N LEU A 183 11.06 11.67 -8.47
CA LEU A 183 10.33 12.92 -8.38
C LEU A 183 9.91 13.13 -6.93
N LEU A 184 10.57 14.05 -6.24
CA LEU A 184 10.45 14.24 -4.82
C LEU A 184 9.48 15.37 -4.48
N TYR A 185 8.52 15.09 -3.60
CA TYR A 185 7.50 15.99 -3.09
C TYR A 185 7.61 16.10 -1.54
N PRO A 186 8.65 16.77 -0.99
CA PRO A 186 8.95 16.76 0.44
C PRO A 186 7.80 17.25 1.32
N LYS A 187 7.05 18.27 0.86
CA LYS A 187 5.91 18.82 1.60
C LYS A 187 4.75 17.83 1.74
N GLN A 188 4.62 16.91 0.79
CA GLN A 188 3.60 15.87 0.76
C GLN A 188 4.09 14.56 1.38
N GLY A 189 5.40 14.44 1.64
CA GLY A 189 6.01 13.19 2.11
C GLY A 189 6.04 12.11 1.03
N LEU A 190 6.11 12.48 -0.27
CA LEU A 190 6.00 11.55 -1.38
C LEU A 190 7.27 11.55 -2.24
N ASP A 191 7.74 10.34 -2.57
CA ASP A 191 8.70 10.06 -3.64
C ASP A 191 8.00 9.23 -4.72
N VAL A 192 8.06 9.67 -5.97
CA VAL A 192 7.57 8.92 -7.13
C VAL A 192 8.77 8.49 -7.96
N VAL A 193 9.00 7.18 -8.01
CA VAL A 193 10.05 6.59 -8.83
C VAL A 193 9.49 6.31 -10.22
N VAL A 194 10.06 6.96 -11.23
CA VAL A 194 9.78 6.68 -12.64
C VAL A 194 10.87 5.74 -13.14
N ASP A 195 10.48 4.54 -13.56
CA ASP A 195 11.40 3.52 -14.07
C ASP A 195 10.97 3.12 -15.49
N GLN A 196 11.86 3.34 -16.48
CA GLN A 196 11.55 3.08 -17.89
C GLN A 196 11.46 1.59 -18.22
N ASP A 197 12.10 0.74 -17.44
CA ASP A 197 12.11 -0.73 -17.63
C ASP A 197 11.17 -1.46 -16.67
N GLY A 198 10.62 -0.76 -15.69
CA GLY A 198 9.84 -1.34 -14.61
C GLY A 198 8.45 -0.76 -14.46
N LYS A 199 7.98 -0.80 -13.23
CA LYS A 199 6.77 -0.13 -12.79
C LYS A 199 7.13 1.05 -11.90
N GLU A 200 6.34 2.09 -12.00
CA GLU A 200 6.47 3.21 -11.09
C GLU A 200 6.21 2.76 -9.66
N LEU A 201 6.91 3.39 -8.73
CA LEU A 201 6.73 3.17 -7.30
C LEU A 201 6.43 4.53 -6.65
N LEU A 202 5.34 4.59 -5.91
CA LEU A 202 4.97 5.75 -5.10
C LEU A 202 5.24 5.40 -3.63
N GLN A 203 6.09 6.18 -2.95
CA GLN A 203 6.45 5.96 -1.56
C GLN A 203 6.01 7.14 -0.71
N TYR A 204 5.14 6.87 0.26
CA TYR A 204 4.58 7.88 1.18
C TYR A 204 5.14 7.68 2.57
N VAL A 205 5.65 8.74 3.15
CA VAL A 205 6.11 8.82 4.55
C VAL A 205 5.58 10.09 5.20
N ALA A 206 5.69 10.21 6.50
CA ALA A 206 5.46 11.50 7.15
C ALA A 206 6.43 12.55 6.59
N PRO A 207 5.99 13.78 6.22
CA PRO A 207 6.89 14.82 5.68
C PRO A 207 8.09 15.12 6.58
N GLN A 208 7.92 15.05 7.92
CA GLN A 208 9.02 15.23 8.86
C GLN A 208 10.08 14.11 8.77
N GLN A 209 9.73 12.96 8.18
CA GLN A 209 10.63 11.82 7.99
C GLN A 209 11.11 11.68 6.54
N PHE A 210 10.85 12.67 5.69
CA PHE A 210 11.16 12.62 4.25
C PHE A 210 12.66 12.44 3.96
N ALA A 211 13.52 12.89 4.86
CA ALA A 211 14.97 12.66 4.78
C ALA A 211 15.33 11.17 4.60
N ARG A 212 14.53 10.25 5.17
CA ARG A 212 14.74 8.79 5.03
C ARG A 212 14.62 8.29 3.57
N LEU A 213 13.82 8.96 2.74
CA LEU A 213 13.73 8.65 1.32
C LEU A 213 14.82 9.36 0.52
N ARG A 214 15.11 10.61 0.85
CA ARG A 214 16.02 11.48 0.09
C ARG A 214 17.50 11.17 0.32
N GLU A 215 17.92 10.99 1.57
CA GLU A 215 19.35 10.81 1.93
C GLU A 215 20.01 9.61 1.22
N PRO A 216 19.37 8.42 1.14
CA PRO A 216 19.95 7.29 0.41
C PRO A 216 20.20 7.59 -1.07
N LEU A 217 19.33 8.40 -1.70
CA LEU A 217 19.47 8.75 -3.12
C LEU A 217 20.67 9.67 -3.37
N LEU A 218 21.00 10.52 -2.41
CA LEU A 218 22.17 11.41 -2.50
C LEU A 218 23.48 10.67 -2.22
N ALA A 219 23.41 9.59 -1.45
CA ALA A 219 24.58 8.79 -1.11
C ALA A 219 24.91 7.72 -2.17
N ALA A 220 23.93 7.34 -2.99
CA ALA A 220 24.12 6.35 -4.06
C ALA A 220 24.95 6.94 -5.19
N PRO A 221 26.03 6.24 -5.67
CA PRO A 221 26.68 6.62 -6.91
C PRO A 221 25.68 6.52 -8.06
N VAL A 222 25.70 7.47 -9.00
CA VAL A 222 24.89 7.39 -10.23
C VAL A 222 25.31 6.13 -10.98
N GLU A 223 24.40 5.19 -11.10
CA GLU A 223 24.64 3.92 -11.79
C GLU A 223 24.60 4.17 -13.31
N ASN A 224 25.79 4.47 -13.89
CA ASN A 224 25.91 4.54 -15.34
C ASN A 224 25.88 3.12 -15.89
N SER A 225 24.81 2.73 -16.60
CA SER A 225 24.80 1.48 -17.39
C SER A 225 25.96 1.51 -18.38
N PRO A 226 26.79 0.48 -18.44
CA PRO A 226 27.79 0.38 -19.49
C PRO A 226 27.07 0.30 -20.84
N ARG A 227 27.53 1.14 -21.79
CA ARG A 227 27.06 1.18 -23.18
C ARG A 227 27.32 -0.14 -23.89
#